data_0bb79060f6b3c176785acb5e800b29e1
#
_entry.id   0bb79060f6b3c176785acb5e800b29e1
#
_cell.length_a   1.000
_cell.length_b   1.000
_cell.length_c   1.000
_cell.angle_alpha   90.00
_cell.angle_beta   90.00
_cell.angle_gamma   90.00
#
_symmetry.space_group_name_H-M   'P 1'
#
loop_
_entity.id
_entity.type
_entity.pdbx_description
1 polymer ?
#
loop_
_entity_poly.entity_id
_entity_poly.type
_entity_poly.pdbx_seq_one_letter_code
_entity_poly.pdbx_strand_id
1 'polypeptide(L)'
;MIRKIIILFFFTFLLYGCDYKPIYSITSNDSFSIEEINFEGDIEINNLLNKKLKNYQNRNAQQKFNIDVNSALEKISQSKDQKGKTTDYKIIIKIKFKVDNDKKIIVIQSQEDFLIKNLTNEFEEKKYEKAKIRNAIDIIVNNFIIQLSQI
;
A
#
# COMPACT_ATOMS: atom_id res chain seq x y z
N MET A 1 6.61 -48.15 32.35
CA MET A 1 6.88 -46.75 32.66
C MET A 1 7.72 -46.06 31.55
N ILE A 2 8.80 -46.65 31.07
CA ILE A 2 9.69 -46.10 30.01
C ILE A 2 8.95 -45.70 28.73
N ARG A 3 7.98 -46.53 28.27
CA ARG A 3 7.22 -46.26 27.05
C ARG A 3 6.35 -44.98 27.12
N LYS A 4 5.84 -44.62 28.31
CA LYS A 4 5.10 -43.34 28.51
C LYS A 4 6.03 -42.10 28.52
N ILE A 5 7.26 -42.28 29.04
CA ILE A 5 8.27 -41.23 29.08
C ILE A 5 8.76 -40.88 27.65
N ILE A 6 8.95 -41.93 26.82
CA ILE A 6 9.37 -41.71 25.39
C ILE A 6 8.29 -40.99 24.62
N ILE A 7 7.00 -41.27 24.83
CA ILE A 7 5.90 -40.58 24.17
C ILE A 7 5.82 -39.14 24.63
N LEU A 8 6.01 -38.87 25.91
CA LEU A 8 6.03 -37.48 26.44
C LEU A 8 7.20 -36.67 25.88
N PHE A 9 8.38 -37.28 25.74
CA PHE A 9 9.58 -36.67 25.19
C PHE A 9 9.40 -36.34 23.70
N PHE A 10 8.75 -37.21 22.94
CA PHE A 10 8.44 -36.99 21.51
C PHE A 10 7.44 -35.84 21.31
N PHE A 11 6.49 -35.68 22.25
CA PHE A 11 5.48 -34.61 22.21
C PHE A 11 6.08 -33.22 22.49
N THR A 12 7.15 -33.14 23.30
CA THR A 12 7.84 -31.86 23.55
C THR A 12 8.66 -31.38 22.34
N PHE A 13 9.11 -32.28 21.47
CA PHE A 13 9.79 -31.91 20.23
C PHE A 13 8.88 -31.27 19.16
N LEU A 14 7.56 -31.56 19.20
CA LEU A 14 6.59 -30.98 18.28
C LEU A 14 6.21 -29.53 18.62
N LEU A 15 6.60 -29.02 19.80
CA LEU A 15 6.32 -27.68 20.26
C LEU A 15 7.40 -26.65 19.88
N TYR A 16 8.48 -27.06 19.22
CA TYR A 16 9.41 -26.12 18.57
C TYR A 16 8.69 -25.54 17.33
N GLY A 17 7.73 -24.66 17.62
CA GLY A 17 6.95 -23.95 16.62
C GLY A 17 7.87 -23.13 15.73
N CYS A 18 7.56 -23.14 14.44
CA CYS A 18 8.12 -22.24 13.45
C CYS A 18 8.24 -20.83 14.03
N ASP A 19 9.43 -20.29 14.00
CA ASP A 19 9.70 -18.87 14.23
C ASP A 19 9.09 -18.07 13.05
N TYR A 20 7.76 -18.00 13.02
CA TYR A 20 7.01 -17.25 12.04
C TYR A 20 7.26 -15.77 12.28
N LYS A 21 8.24 -15.21 11.58
CA LYS A 21 8.39 -13.77 11.46
C LYS A 21 7.38 -13.28 10.43
N PRO A 22 6.34 -12.57 10.83
CA PRO A 22 5.40 -12.02 9.86
C PRO A 22 6.18 -11.11 8.91
N ILE A 23 6.06 -11.37 7.60
CA ILE A 23 6.75 -10.63 6.52
C ILE A 23 6.45 -9.12 6.61
N TYR A 24 5.37 -8.76 7.29
CA TYR A 24 4.94 -7.37 7.52
C TYR A 24 5.49 -6.75 8.81
N SER A 25 6.21 -7.48 9.65
CA SER A 25 6.99 -6.87 10.74
C SER A 25 8.32 -6.36 10.16
N ILE A 26 8.28 -5.44 9.21
CA ILE A 26 9.43 -4.59 8.90
C ILE A 26 9.57 -3.63 10.07
N THR A 27 10.00 -4.14 11.20
CA THR A 27 10.54 -3.39 12.33
C THR A 27 12.02 -3.10 12.10
N SER A 28 12.46 -2.95 10.86
CA SER A 28 13.69 -2.22 10.57
C SER A 28 13.31 -0.74 10.53
N ASN A 29 13.04 -0.19 11.71
CA ASN A 29 12.72 1.23 11.88
C ASN A 29 13.85 2.16 11.40
N ASP A 30 14.97 1.62 10.96
CA ASP A 30 16.20 2.36 10.76
C ASP A 30 16.84 2.19 9.39
N SER A 31 16.19 1.50 8.43
CA SER A 31 16.81 1.29 7.12
C SER A 31 16.84 2.55 6.27
N PHE A 32 15.77 3.34 6.30
CA PHE A 32 15.68 4.59 5.55
C PHE A 32 14.77 5.61 6.22
N SER A 33 14.93 6.87 5.84
CA SER A 33 14.06 8.01 6.18
C SER A 33 13.69 8.77 4.93
N ILE A 34 12.48 9.32 4.90
CA ILE A 34 12.07 10.29 3.90
C ILE A 34 12.32 11.68 4.49
N GLU A 35 13.14 12.51 3.82
CA GLU A 35 13.41 13.88 4.28
C GLU A 35 12.33 14.83 3.79
N GLU A 36 12.05 14.82 2.50
CA GLU A 36 11.09 15.70 1.87
C GLU A 36 10.16 14.93 0.93
N ILE A 37 8.90 15.35 0.88
CA ILE A 37 7.92 14.82 -0.06
C ILE A 37 7.19 15.97 -0.72
N ASN A 38 7.29 16.05 -2.04
CA ASN A 38 6.56 17.00 -2.86
C ASN A 38 5.42 16.28 -3.58
N PHE A 39 4.23 16.84 -3.57
CA PHE A 39 3.05 16.24 -4.17
C PHE A 39 2.52 17.08 -5.31
N GLU A 40 2.24 16.44 -6.46
CA GLU A 40 1.53 16.98 -7.60
C GLU A 40 0.35 16.06 -7.98
N GLY A 41 -0.68 16.60 -8.66
CA GLY A 41 -1.82 15.87 -9.19
C GLY A 41 -3.04 15.85 -8.27
N ASP A 42 -3.69 14.71 -8.10
CA ASP A 42 -4.96 14.59 -7.38
C ASP A 42 -4.84 14.85 -5.88
N ILE A 43 -5.62 15.81 -5.38
CA ILE A 43 -5.54 16.28 -3.99
C ILE A 43 -6.00 15.20 -2.99
N GLU A 44 -7.05 14.44 -3.31
CA GLU A 44 -7.57 13.40 -2.40
C GLU A 44 -6.56 12.26 -2.25
N ILE A 45 -6.00 11.82 -3.38
CA ILE A 45 -4.94 10.80 -3.40
C ILE A 45 -3.70 11.27 -2.64
N ASN A 46 -3.25 12.51 -2.90
CA ASN A 46 -2.08 13.09 -2.24
C ASN A 46 -2.26 13.18 -0.72
N ASN A 47 -3.45 13.56 -0.24
CA ASN A 47 -3.75 13.58 1.19
C ASN A 47 -3.68 12.18 1.83
N LEU A 48 -4.15 11.14 1.13
CA LEU A 48 -4.06 9.76 1.62
C LEU A 48 -2.63 9.26 1.65
N LEU A 49 -1.85 9.53 0.59
CA LEU A 49 -0.43 9.19 0.52
C LEU A 49 0.38 9.87 1.62
N ASN A 50 0.17 11.19 1.80
CA ASN A 50 0.88 11.96 2.82
C ASN A 50 0.66 11.39 4.23
N LYS A 51 -0.59 11.07 4.59
CA LYS A 51 -0.90 10.47 5.91
C LYS A 51 -0.12 9.18 6.16
N LYS A 52 0.14 8.39 5.12
CA LYS A 52 0.83 7.10 5.24
C LYS A 52 2.35 7.26 5.18
N LEU A 53 2.85 8.07 4.26
CA LEU A 53 4.28 8.30 4.07
C LEU A 53 4.90 9.12 5.20
N LYS A 54 4.12 9.97 5.88
CA LYS A 54 4.57 10.75 7.05
C LYS A 54 5.16 9.86 8.15
N ASN A 55 4.71 8.63 8.28
CA ASN A 55 5.26 7.68 9.26
C ASN A 55 6.71 7.28 8.98
N TYR A 56 7.22 7.58 7.80
CA TYR A 56 8.59 7.29 7.36
C TYR A 56 9.47 8.54 7.30
N GLN A 57 8.93 9.69 7.65
CA GLN A 57 9.69 10.95 7.73
C GLN A 57 10.42 11.08 9.07
N ASN A 58 11.51 11.84 9.04
CA ASN A 58 12.29 12.25 10.23
C ASN A 58 12.76 11.08 11.10
N ARG A 59 12.99 9.91 10.50
CA ARG A 59 13.60 8.78 11.18
C ARG A 59 15.12 8.94 11.21
N ASN A 60 15.74 8.44 12.25
CA ASN A 60 17.20 8.39 12.31
C ASN A 60 17.72 7.18 11.53
N ALA A 61 17.88 7.34 10.23
CA ALA A 61 18.28 6.29 9.31
C ALA A 61 19.55 6.69 8.53
N GLN A 62 20.30 5.68 8.08
CA GLN A 62 21.52 5.90 7.30
C GLN A 62 21.21 6.35 5.87
N GLN A 63 20.10 5.88 5.32
CA GLN A 63 19.66 6.24 3.98
C GLN A 63 18.55 7.29 4.07
N LYS A 64 18.65 8.34 3.27
CA LYS A 64 17.71 9.43 3.22
C LYS A 64 17.25 9.64 1.79
N PHE A 65 15.94 9.88 1.63
CA PHE A 65 15.32 10.03 0.34
C PHE A 65 14.48 11.31 0.25
N ASN A 66 14.62 12.03 -0.85
CA ASN A 66 13.66 13.03 -1.28
C ASN A 66 12.73 12.43 -2.33
N ILE A 67 11.44 12.69 -2.22
CA ILE A 67 10.44 12.05 -3.06
C ILE A 67 9.53 13.08 -3.70
N ASP A 68 9.48 13.09 -5.04
CA ASP A 68 8.45 13.80 -5.79
C ASP A 68 7.36 12.78 -6.19
N VAL A 69 6.12 13.08 -5.84
CA VAL A 69 4.96 12.23 -6.10
C VAL A 69 4.06 12.90 -7.12
N ASN A 70 3.74 12.21 -8.20
CA ASN A 70 2.71 12.65 -9.15
C ASN A 70 1.58 11.62 -9.16
N SER A 71 0.34 12.06 -8.86
CA SER A 71 -0.82 11.21 -8.73
C SER A 71 -1.93 11.59 -9.70
N ALA A 72 -2.67 10.59 -10.19
CA ALA A 72 -3.86 10.77 -10.99
C ALA A 72 -4.95 9.79 -10.58
N LEU A 73 -6.19 10.27 -10.55
CA LEU A 73 -7.42 9.49 -10.33
C LEU A 73 -8.33 9.66 -11.55
N GLU A 74 -8.66 8.56 -12.20
CA GLU A 74 -9.56 8.53 -13.34
C GLU A 74 -10.81 7.71 -13.00
N LYS A 75 -12.02 8.22 -13.31
CA LYS A 75 -13.29 7.51 -13.20
C LYS A 75 -13.92 7.40 -14.58
N ILE A 76 -14.01 6.18 -15.10
CA ILE A 76 -14.45 5.90 -16.48
C ILE A 76 -15.74 5.08 -16.42
N SER A 77 -16.74 5.45 -17.24
CA SER A 77 -17.93 4.62 -17.44
C SER A 77 -17.53 3.30 -18.11
N GLN A 78 -17.70 2.18 -17.40
CA GLN A 78 -17.30 0.86 -17.89
C GLN A 78 -18.46 0.12 -18.56
N SER A 79 -19.64 0.14 -17.96
CA SER A 79 -20.83 -0.57 -18.46
C SER A 79 -22.05 0.34 -18.43
N LYS A 80 -22.99 0.09 -19.35
CA LYS A 80 -24.27 0.82 -19.43
C LYS A 80 -25.41 -0.17 -19.58
N ASP A 81 -26.59 0.21 -19.10
CA ASP A 81 -27.81 -0.53 -19.30
C ASP A 81 -28.40 -0.28 -20.71
N GLN A 82 -29.53 -0.94 -21.02
CA GLN A 82 -30.21 -0.80 -22.30
C GLN A 82 -30.72 0.64 -22.59
N LYS A 83 -30.82 1.48 -21.55
CA LYS A 83 -31.24 2.87 -21.64
C LYS A 83 -30.05 3.84 -21.71
N GLY A 84 -28.83 3.31 -21.78
CA GLY A 84 -27.59 4.09 -21.83
C GLY A 84 -27.09 4.65 -20.49
N LYS A 85 -27.77 4.31 -19.36
CA LYS A 85 -27.35 4.73 -18.03
C LYS A 85 -26.13 3.88 -17.58
N THR A 86 -25.10 4.52 -17.06
CA THR A 86 -23.92 3.82 -16.52
C THR A 86 -24.31 2.93 -15.34
N THR A 87 -23.93 1.66 -15.39
CA THR A 87 -24.14 0.67 -14.33
C THR A 87 -22.89 0.44 -13.50
N ASP A 88 -21.72 0.56 -14.13
CA ASP A 88 -20.44 0.37 -13.46
C ASP A 88 -19.44 1.44 -13.92
N TYR A 89 -18.63 1.89 -12.96
CA TYR A 89 -17.47 2.73 -13.21
C TYR A 89 -16.20 1.95 -12.98
N LYS A 90 -15.18 2.19 -13.80
CA LYS A 90 -13.81 1.79 -13.54
C LYS A 90 -13.05 2.96 -12.94
N ILE A 91 -12.48 2.76 -11.75
CA ILE A 91 -11.56 3.71 -11.13
C ILE A 91 -10.14 3.25 -11.41
N ILE A 92 -9.29 4.18 -11.84
CA ILE A 92 -7.87 3.93 -12.10
C ILE A 92 -7.08 4.95 -11.30
N ILE A 93 -6.19 4.46 -10.43
CA ILE A 93 -5.25 5.28 -9.66
C ILE A 93 -3.86 5.04 -10.23
N LYS A 94 -3.20 6.10 -10.66
CA LYS A 94 -1.82 6.06 -11.17
C LYS A 94 -0.95 6.93 -10.28
N ILE A 95 0.15 6.40 -9.80
CA ILE A 95 1.10 7.13 -8.98
C ILE A 95 2.51 6.89 -9.51
N LYS A 96 3.25 7.99 -9.67
CA LYS A 96 4.65 8.00 -10.04
C LYS A 96 5.45 8.61 -8.90
N PHE A 97 6.33 7.82 -8.30
CA PHE A 97 7.29 8.25 -7.31
C PHE A 97 8.65 8.46 -7.99
N LYS A 98 9.20 9.65 -7.88
CA LYS A 98 10.57 9.95 -8.26
C LYS A 98 11.37 10.06 -6.97
N VAL A 99 12.27 9.13 -6.75
CA VAL A 99 13.06 9.00 -5.53
C VAL A 99 14.49 9.46 -5.81
N ASP A 100 14.96 10.41 -5.03
CA ASP A 100 16.33 10.92 -5.06
C ASP A 100 17.04 10.59 -3.75
N ASN A 101 18.22 9.99 -3.85
CA ASN A 101 19.10 9.67 -2.71
C ASN A 101 20.48 10.32 -2.84
N ASP A 102 20.61 11.50 -3.43
CA ASP A 102 21.83 12.24 -3.71
C ASP A 102 22.82 11.56 -4.67
N LYS A 103 22.67 10.26 -4.93
CA LYS A 103 23.54 9.47 -5.82
C LYS A 103 22.88 9.14 -7.14
N LYS A 104 21.59 8.86 -7.10
CA LYS A 104 20.80 8.47 -8.28
C LYS A 104 19.33 8.84 -8.11
N ILE A 105 18.68 9.04 -9.24
CA ILE A 105 17.23 9.21 -9.30
C ILE A 105 16.61 7.91 -9.79
N ILE A 106 15.63 7.42 -9.06
CA ILE A 106 14.86 6.20 -9.39
C ILE A 106 13.40 6.58 -9.58
N VAL A 107 12.77 6.00 -10.59
CA VAL A 107 11.34 6.20 -10.84
C VAL A 107 10.61 4.89 -10.60
N ILE A 108 9.67 4.92 -9.65
CA ILE A 108 8.77 3.83 -9.33
C ILE A 108 7.37 4.23 -9.78
N GLN A 109 6.72 3.39 -10.60
CA GLN A 109 5.36 3.62 -11.05
C GLN A 109 4.46 2.52 -10.49
N SER A 110 3.30 2.95 -9.98
CA SER A 110 2.28 2.04 -9.45
C SER A 110 0.93 2.40 -10.03
N GLN A 111 0.15 1.40 -10.35
CA GLN A 111 -1.23 1.55 -10.79
C GLN A 111 -2.09 0.50 -10.11
N GLU A 112 -3.26 0.93 -9.63
CA GLU A 112 -4.34 0.08 -9.15
C GLU A 112 -5.62 0.46 -9.86
N ASP A 113 -6.43 -0.54 -10.22
CA ASP A 113 -7.75 -0.30 -10.77
C ASP A 113 -8.80 -1.25 -10.20
N PHE A 114 -10.03 -0.78 -10.12
CA PHE A 114 -11.16 -1.55 -9.61
C PHE A 114 -12.50 -1.04 -10.15
N LEU A 115 -13.51 -1.92 -10.08
CA LEU A 115 -14.87 -1.59 -10.50
C LEU A 115 -15.71 -1.14 -9.31
N ILE A 116 -16.56 -0.15 -9.57
CA ILE A 116 -17.58 0.33 -8.64
C ILE A 116 -18.94 0.29 -9.35
N LYS A 117 -19.93 -0.33 -8.70
CA LYS A 117 -21.31 -0.29 -9.17
C LYS A 117 -21.92 1.09 -8.92
N ASN A 118 -22.62 1.59 -9.91
CA ASN A 118 -23.45 2.78 -9.75
C ASN A 118 -24.69 2.40 -8.90
N LEU A 119 -24.69 2.82 -7.65
CA LEU A 119 -25.76 2.52 -6.71
C LEU A 119 -26.84 3.59 -6.77
N THR A 120 -28.07 3.21 -6.44
CA THR A 120 -29.20 4.15 -6.36
C THR A 120 -29.02 5.15 -5.20
N ASN A 121 -28.31 4.74 -4.15
CA ASN A 121 -27.97 5.58 -3.02
C ASN A 121 -26.56 6.15 -3.20
N GLU A 122 -26.47 7.43 -3.57
CA GLU A 122 -25.19 8.12 -3.79
C GLU A 122 -24.29 8.16 -2.55
N PHE A 123 -24.86 8.19 -1.35
CA PHE A 123 -24.07 8.20 -0.11
C PHE A 123 -23.32 6.87 0.08
N GLU A 124 -24.02 5.75 -0.13
CA GLU A 124 -23.41 4.41 -0.04
C GLU A 124 -22.39 4.19 -1.17
N GLU A 125 -22.67 4.69 -2.38
CA GLU A 125 -21.72 4.64 -3.49
C GLU A 125 -20.41 5.37 -3.14
N LYS A 126 -20.50 6.63 -2.69
CA LYS A 126 -19.34 7.43 -2.29
C LYS A 126 -18.56 6.81 -1.12
N LYS A 127 -19.27 6.24 -0.15
CA LYS A 127 -18.64 5.56 0.99
C LYS A 127 -17.86 4.32 0.53
N TYR A 128 -18.46 3.53 -0.35
CA TYR A 128 -17.81 2.35 -0.93
C TYR A 128 -16.61 2.73 -1.80
N GLU A 129 -16.77 3.75 -2.67
CA GLU A 129 -15.68 4.29 -3.51
C GLU A 129 -14.49 4.72 -2.65
N LYS A 130 -14.71 5.53 -1.61
CA LYS A 130 -13.66 5.99 -0.69
C LYS A 130 -12.96 4.83 0.03
N ALA A 131 -13.70 3.79 0.43
CA ALA A 131 -13.11 2.62 1.05
C ALA A 131 -12.19 1.86 0.08
N LYS A 132 -12.62 1.69 -1.17
CA LYS A 132 -11.83 1.05 -2.22
C LYS A 132 -10.58 1.85 -2.57
N ILE A 133 -10.68 3.18 -2.70
CA ILE A 133 -9.54 4.07 -2.94
C ILE A 133 -8.51 3.92 -1.80
N ARG A 134 -8.95 3.94 -0.53
CA ARG A 134 -8.03 3.76 0.61
C ARG A 134 -7.29 2.43 0.55
N ASN A 135 -7.99 1.34 0.26
CA ASN A 135 -7.37 0.02 0.14
C ASN A 135 -6.33 -0.02 -1.01
N ALA A 136 -6.66 0.58 -2.15
CA ALA A 136 -5.72 0.67 -3.27
C ALA A 136 -4.47 1.49 -2.90
N ILE A 137 -4.64 2.62 -2.20
CA ILE A 137 -3.51 3.41 -1.70
C ILE A 137 -2.68 2.61 -0.69
N ASP A 138 -3.30 1.79 0.16
CA ASP A 138 -2.56 0.92 1.09
C ASP A 138 -1.68 -0.09 0.36
N ILE A 139 -2.19 -0.71 -0.70
CA ILE A 139 -1.44 -1.64 -1.55
C ILE A 139 -0.26 -0.90 -2.22
N ILE A 140 -0.52 0.25 -2.83
CA ILE A 140 0.50 1.04 -3.52
C ILE A 140 1.61 1.46 -2.55
N VAL A 141 1.26 2.01 -1.38
CA VAL A 141 2.23 2.46 -0.40
C VAL A 141 3.06 1.30 0.14
N ASN A 142 2.44 0.16 0.48
CA ASN A 142 3.16 -1.01 0.96
C ASN A 142 4.17 -1.51 -0.08
N ASN A 143 3.76 -1.61 -1.34
CA ASN A 143 4.65 -2.01 -2.43
C ASN A 143 5.79 -1.00 -2.65
N PHE A 144 5.49 0.30 -2.56
CA PHE A 144 6.49 1.35 -2.66
C PHE A 144 7.54 1.26 -1.53
N ILE A 145 7.10 1.10 -0.27
CA ILE A 145 7.99 0.98 0.88
C ILE A 145 8.88 -0.26 0.78
N ILE A 146 8.34 -1.39 0.33
CA ILE A 146 9.14 -2.60 0.08
C ILE A 146 10.23 -2.33 -0.96
N GLN A 147 9.89 -1.69 -2.08
CA GLN A 147 10.87 -1.36 -3.11
C GLN A 147 11.90 -0.35 -2.61
N LEU A 148 11.49 0.65 -1.84
CA LEU A 148 12.37 1.67 -1.27
C LEU A 148 13.38 1.06 -0.30
N SER A 149 12.98 0.04 0.48
CA SER A 149 13.86 -0.65 1.42
C SER A 149 14.91 -1.55 0.75
N GLN A 150 14.81 -1.78 -0.55
CA GLN A 150 15.74 -2.60 -1.35
C GLN A 150 16.79 -1.77 -2.12
N ILE A 151 16.69 -0.45 -2.08
CA ILE A 151 17.58 0.49 -2.75
C ILE A 151 18.80 0.82 -1.89
#